data_c4b33b55be97ca4979d41b190c639fa8
#
_entry.id   c4b33b55be97ca4979d41b190c639fa8
#
_cell.length_a   1.000
_cell.length_b   1.000
_cell.length_c   1.000
_cell.angle_alpha   90.00
_cell.angle_beta   90.00
_cell.angle_gamma   90.00
#
_symmetry.space_group_name_H-M   'P 1'
#
loop_
_entity.id
_entity.type
_entity.pdbx_description
1 polymer ?
#
loop_
_entity_poly.entity_id
_entity_poly.type
_entity_poly.pdbx_seq_one_letter_code
_entity_poly.pdbx_strand_id
1 'polypeptide(L)'
;MRIPIASLATRAAGALLLLLPALARATVYELTDLGSLGGARGSGAYALSGTGVAAGYSFVAGSSFVHAMVNDHGAVLDLGTLGGTQSLARAVNSSGIVVGWAYPPGVAWQRAFRWEQGVMSELGTFGGVSSDAFDINDSGLIVGSASDVQSHERAFWWRDGVMHDLGTIGGSQSRALAVNASGDIVGMSATEGDDEFHAFLGKPGSPLYDLGTLGGPASHAHDVNELVHVCGWSMIQENNPASRGFLWADGVIKGLGTLGGIYSAAFGLNDQDQVVGASTRSDEVQVAFLWSNDQMADLNSLLPPSSGWTLTAAYDIDEHGAIVGEGVRPDGAARAFLLTPVGATGVPRPGMHGVTSFAGAAPNPVRAGASFRFSLARPDRVSLALLDLGGRRVRALGARDLGAGPQEVRWDGRDDAGAPLAPGVYHVQLATERGVLSRRFVVVR
;
A
#
# COMPACT_ATOMS: atom_id res chain seq x y z
N MET A 1 -36.46 -48.28 68.37
CA MET A 1 -37.12 -48.10 67.08
C MET A 1 -36.78 -46.68 66.60
N ARG A 2 -35.77 -46.49 65.77
CA ARG A 2 -35.28 -45.16 65.27
C ARG A 2 -35.39 -45.19 63.75
N ILE A 3 -36.16 -44.27 63.22
CA ILE A 3 -36.31 -44.02 61.77
C ILE A 3 -35.26 -43.04 61.35
N PRO A 4 -34.45 -43.26 60.29
CA PRO A 4 -33.53 -42.26 59.82
C PRO A 4 -34.22 -41.31 58.81
N ILE A 5 -33.92 -40.02 58.95
CA ILE A 5 -34.33 -38.92 58.07
C ILE A 5 -33.38 -38.97 56.88
N ALA A 6 -33.92 -39.11 55.65
CA ALA A 6 -33.17 -38.93 54.41
C ALA A 6 -33.05 -37.45 54.01
N SER A 7 -31.83 -36.95 53.87
CA SER A 7 -31.55 -35.64 53.35
C SER A 7 -31.56 -35.64 51.82
N LEU A 8 -32.45 -34.90 51.20
CA LEU A 8 -32.40 -34.59 49.76
C LEU A 8 -31.27 -33.59 49.49
N ALA A 9 -30.22 -34.04 48.82
CA ALA A 9 -29.20 -33.17 48.25
C ALA A 9 -29.62 -32.75 46.83
N THR A 10 -30.02 -31.51 46.68
CA THR A 10 -30.31 -30.89 45.39
C THR A 10 -28.98 -30.64 44.67
N ARG A 11 -28.69 -31.38 43.61
CA ARG A 11 -27.56 -31.09 42.70
C ARG A 11 -27.98 -29.99 41.75
N ALA A 12 -27.41 -28.80 41.94
CA ALA A 12 -27.43 -27.74 40.95
C ALA A 12 -26.45 -28.10 39.81
N ALA A 13 -27.00 -28.44 38.64
CA ALA A 13 -26.22 -28.61 37.42
C ALA A 13 -25.89 -27.21 36.90
N GLY A 14 -24.67 -26.71 37.18
CA GLY A 14 -24.11 -25.55 36.57
C GLY A 14 -23.77 -25.86 35.11
N ALA A 15 -24.54 -25.30 34.18
CA ALA A 15 -24.19 -25.32 32.78
C ALA A 15 -22.98 -24.39 32.56
N LEU A 16 -21.80 -25.01 32.40
CA LEU A 16 -20.59 -24.29 31.98
C LEU A 16 -20.77 -23.93 30.48
N LEU A 17 -21.17 -22.68 30.21
CA LEU A 17 -21.19 -22.14 28.85
C LEU A 17 -19.73 -21.96 28.45
N LEU A 18 -19.17 -22.94 27.73
CA LEU A 18 -17.94 -22.80 27.01
C LEU A 18 -18.21 -21.76 25.91
N LEU A 19 -17.79 -20.51 26.14
CA LEU A 19 -17.59 -19.51 25.09
C LEU A 19 -16.45 -20.05 24.21
N LEU A 20 -16.80 -20.78 23.17
CA LEU A 20 -15.89 -21.03 22.07
C LEU A 20 -15.55 -19.64 21.49
N PRO A 21 -14.24 -19.31 21.34
CA PRO A 21 -13.87 -18.10 20.61
C PRO A 21 -14.52 -18.24 19.23
N ALA A 22 -15.23 -17.18 18.80
CA ALA A 22 -15.72 -17.10 17.44
C ALA A 22 -14.49 -17.30 16.54
N LEU A 23 -14.44 -18.43 15.85
CA LEU A 23 -13.47 -18.64 14.78
C LEU A 23 -13.64 -17.48 13.82
N ALA A 24 -12.68 -16.56 13.82
CA ALA A 24 -12.57 -15.54 12.79
C ALA A 24 -12.61 -16.30 11.45
N ARG A 25 -13.68 -16.10 10.70
CA ARG A 25 -13.84 -16.76 9.41
C ARG A 25 -12.70 -16.28 8.55
N ALA A 26 -11.80 -17.18 8.16
CA ALA A 26 -10.69 -16.84 7.26
C ALA A 26 -11.27 -16.09 6.05
N THR A 27 -10.70 -14.95 5.71
CA THR A 27 -11.07 -14.20 4.52
C THR A 27 -10.81 -15.11 3.32
N VAL A 28 -11.83 -15.39 2.55
CA VAL A 28 -11.71 -16.18 1.31
C VAL A 28 -11.59 -15.20 0.17
N TYR A 29 -10.69 -15.46 -0.77
CA TYR A 29 -10.47 -14.62 -1.93
C TYR A 29 -11.02 -15.26 -3.20
N GLU A 30 -11.62 -14.43 -4.06
CA GLU A 30 -11.83 -14.75 -5.47
C GLU A 30 -10.57 -14.38 -6.24
N LEU A 31 -10.10 -15.30 -7.11
CA LEU A 31 -8.90 -15.09 -7.92
C LEU A 31 -9.29 -14.82 -9.36
N THR A 32 -8.76 -13.73 -9.91
CA THR A 32 -8.91 -13.31 -11.30
C THR A 32 -7.55 -13.34 -12.00
N ASP A 33 -7.46 -14.00 -13.15
CA ASP A 33 -6.32 -13.91 -14.06
C ASP A 33 -6.36 -12.56 -14.80
N LEU A 34 -5.33 -11.73 -14.62
CA LEU A 34 -5.25 -10.41 -15.24
C LEU A 34 -4.78 -10.47 -16.70
N GLY A 35 -4.54 -11.67 -17.23
CA GLY A 35 -4.17 -11.86 -18.63
C GLY A 35 -2.70 -11.53 -18.95
N SER A 36 -2.41 -11.45 -20.25
CA SER A 36 -1.08 -11.15 -20.77
C SER A 36 -1.14 -10.64 -22.20
N LEU A 37 -0.01 -10.11 -22.71
CA LEU A 37 0.17 -9.73 -24.12
C LEU A 37 0.55 -10.92 -25.02
N GLY A 38 0.28 -12.14 -24.56
CA GLY A 38 0.44 -13.38 -25.33
C GLY A 38 1.84 -13.99 -25.36
N GLY A 39 2.81 -13.43 -24.63
CA GLY A 39 4.17 -13.97 -24.52
C GLY A 39 4.21 -15.23 -23.65
N ALA A 40 5.09 -16.18 -24.02
CA ALA A 40 5.18 -17.50 -23.38
C ALA A 40 5.67 -17.45 -21.90
N ARG A 41 6.39 -16.40 -21.50
CA ARG A 41 6.94 -16.26 -20.14
C ARG A 41 5.97 -15.62 -19.15
N GLY A 42 4.82 -15.10 -19.63
CA GLY A 42 3.73 -14.66 -18.78
C GLY A 42 3.67 -13.16 -18.47
N SER A 43 3.11 -12.83 -17.32
CA SER A 43 2.87 -11.46 -16.84
C SER A 43 2.95 -11.38 -15.32
N GLY A 44 3.16 -10.16 -14.79
CA GLY A 44 3.07 -9.82 -13.36
C GLY A 44 2.40 -8.45 -13.18
N ALA A 45 1.71 -8.24 -12.06
CA ALA A 45 1.13 -6.96 -11.66
C ALA A 45 1.82 -6.43 -10.41
N TYR A 46 2.30 -5.19 -10.46
CA TYR A 46 3.04 -4.54 -9.37
C TYR A 46 2.22 -3.53 -8.60
N ALA A 47 1.20 -2.95 -9.21
CA ALA A 47 0.40 -1.92 -8.58
C ALA A 47 -1.08 -2.05 -8.90
N LEU A 48 -1.91 -1.58 -7.98
CA LEU A 48 -3.37 -1.51 -8.08
C LEU A 48 -3.82 -0.09 -7.75
N SER A 49 -4.41 0.63 -8.71
CA SER A 49 -4.96 1.95 -8.43
C SER A 49 -6.22 1.87 -7.55
N GLY A 50 -6.56 2.98 -6.87
CA GLY A 50 -7.81 3.11 -6.12
C GLY A 50 -9.09 2.95 -6.98
N THR A 51 -8.97 2.94 -8.31
CA THR A 51 -10.06 2.66 -9.25
C THR A 51 -10.11 1.22 -9.73
N GLY A 52 -9.17 0.35 -9.29
CA GLY A 52 -9.14 -1.07 -9.65
C GLY A 52 -8.39 -1.38 -10.96
N VAL A 53 -7.64 -0.43 -11.50
CA VAL A 53 -6.72 -0.67 -12.63
C VAL A 53 -5.44 -1.27 -12.10
N ALA A 54 -5.05 -2.44 -12.62
CA ALA A 54 -3.77 -3.09 -12.28
C ALA A 54 -2.71 -2.74 -13.32
N ALA A 55 -1.49 -2.41 -12.87
CA ALA A 55 -0.35 -2.12 -13.72
C ALA A 55 0.82 -3.08 -13.47
N GLY A 56 1.60 -3.37 -14.51
CA GLY A 56 2.76 -4.25 -14.39
C GLY A 56 3.41 -4.50 -15.75
N TYR A 57 3.78 -5.75 -15.99
CA TYR A 57 4.45 -6.15 -17.22
C TYR A 57 3.83 -7.40 -17.84
N SER A 58 4.06 -7.57 -19.12
CA SER A 58 3.84 -8.83 -19.81
C SER A 58 4.89 -9.06 -20.89
N PHE A 59 5.28 -10.32 -21.07
CA PHE A 59 6.00 -10.71 -22.28
C PHE A 59 5.08 -10.60 -23.49
N VAL A 60 5.65 -10.11 -24.59
CA VAL A 60 4.91 -9.91 -25.85
C VAL A 60 4.94 -11.19 -26.69
N ALA A 61 3.85 -11.48 -27.40
CA ALA A 61 3.74 -12.63 -28.29
C ALA A 61 4.88 -12.65 -29.33
N GLY A 62 5.56 -13.81 -29.48
CA GLY A 62 6.67 -13.97 -30.43
C GLY A 62 7.95 -13.23 -30.06
N SER A 63 8.04 -12.65 -28.86
CA SER A 63 9.20 -11.89 -28.37
C SER A 63 9.71 -12.44 -27.04
N SER A 64 10.99 -12.19 -26.74
CA SER A 64 11.57 -12.38 -25.41
C SER A 64 11.53 -11.11 -24.56
N PHE A 65 10.98 -10.01 -25.07
CA PHE A 65 10.92 -8.71 -24.41
C PHE A 65 9.62 -8.53 -23.63
N VAL A 66 9.67 -7.69 -22.61
CA VAL A 66 8.52 -7.28 -21.82
C VAL A 66 8.07 -5.89 -22.22
N HIS A 67 6.75 -5.68 -22.21
CA HIS A 67 6.15 -4.35 -22.28
C HIS A 67 5.40 -4.03 -20.99
N ALA A 68 5.36 -2.75 -20.64
CA ALA A 68 4.46 -2.20 -19.64
C ALA A 68 3.01 -2.49 -20.05
N MET A 69 2.24 -3.01 -19.10
CA MET A 69 0.88 -3.47 -19.30
C MET A 69 -0.03 -2.90 -18.22
N VAL A 70 -1.25 -2.56 -18.58
CA VAL A 70 -2.34 -2.39 -17.61
C VAL A 70 -3.47 -3.37 -17.91
N ASN A 71 -4.16 -3.79 -16.85
CA ASN A 71 -5.47 -4.41 -16.94
C ASN A 71 -6.50 -3.44 -16.36
N ASP A 72 -7.38 -2.93 -17.22
CA ASP A 72 -8.50 -2.09 -16.83
C ASP A 72 -9.77 -2.93 -16.85
N HIS A 73 -10.15 -3.48 -15.69
CA HIS A 73 -11.36 -4.29 -15.48
C HIS A 73 -11.52 -5.43 -16.50
N GLY A 74 -10.44 -6.12 -16.83
CA GLY A 74 -10.37 -7.24 -17.78
C GLY A 74 -9.91 -6.85 -19.17
N ALA A 75 -9.80 -5.56 -19.49
CA ALA A 75 -9.21 -5.09 -20.73
C ALA A 75 -7.67 -4.96 -20.58
N VAL A 76 -6.92 -5.80 -21.28
CA VAL A 76 -5.45 -5.78 -21.28
C VAL A 76 -4.95 -4.81 -22.34
N LEU A 77 -4.16 -3.82 -21.93
CA LEU A 77 -3.58 -2.81 -22.81
C LEU A 77 -2.05 -2.87 -22.76
N ASP A 78 -1.40 -2.97 -23.91
CA ASP A 78 0.03 -2.74 -24.11
C ASP A 78 0.30 -1.23 -24.17
N LEU A 79 1.14 -0.74 -23.25
CA LEU A 79 1.50 0.69 -23.18
C LEU A 79 2.62 1.07 -24.17
N GLY A 80 3.21 0.08 -24.85
CA GLY A 80 4.35 0.27 -25.76
C GLY A 80 5.65 0.57 -25.02
N THR A 81 6.55 1.28 -25.71
CA THR A 81 7.91 1.64 -25.22
C THR A 81 8.22 3.09 -25.57
N LEU A 82 9.36 3.61 -25.13
CA LEU A 82 9.91 4.89 -25.61
C LEU A 82 10.52 4.79 -27.04
N GLY A 83 10.17 3.76 -27.81
CA GLY A 83 10.70 3.47 -29.15
C GLY A 83 11.83 2.42 -29.14
N GLY A 84 12.24 1.93 -27.99
CA GLY A 84 13.14 0.80 -27.80
C GLY A 84 12.40 -0.54 -27.73
N THR A 85 13.00 -1.52 -27.06
CA THR A 85 12.53 -2.92 -27.10
C THR A 85 11.74 -3.35 -25.87
N GLN A 86 11.82 -2.64 -24.75
CA GLN A 86 11.24 -3.07 -23.48
C GLN A 86 10.69 -1.89 -22.68
N SER A 87 9.68 -2.17 -21.90
CA SER A 87 9.14 -1.30 -20.87
C SER A 87 8.53 -2.11 -19.74
N LEU A 88 8.36 -1.49 -18.58
CA LEU A 88 7.74 -2.09 -17.40
C LEU A 88 7.02 -0.99 -16.61
N ALA A 89 5.75 -1.19 -16.28
CA ALA A 89 5.01 -0.33 -15.38
C ALA A 89 5.27 -0.72 -13.93
N ARG A 90 5.54 0.28 -13.09
CA ARG A 90 5.75 0.14 -11.64
C ARG A 90 4.52 0.52 -10.84
N ALA A 91 3.90 1.64 -11.21
CA ALA A 91 2.75 2.18 -10.49
C ALA A 91 1.73 2.81 -11.43
N VAL A 92 0.50 2.93 -10.92
CA VAL A 92 -0.63 3.59 -11.59
C VAL A 92 -1.48 4.34 -10.56
N ASN A 93 -1.78 5.60 -10.82
CA ASN A 93 -2.66 6.38 -9.96
C ASN A 93 -4.15 6.28 -10.35
N SER A 94 -5.04 6.86 -9.55
CA SER A 94 -6.49 6.84 -9.79
C SER A 94 -6.93 7.60 -11.05
N SER A 95 -6.07 8.44 -11.62
CA SER A 95 -6.30 9.12 -12.91
C SER A 95 -5.88 8.29 -14.12
N GLY A 96 -5.33 7.09 -13.92
CA GLY A 96 -4.84 6.21 -14.97
C GLY A 96 -3.47 6.62 -15.53
N ILE A 97 -2.73 7.49 -14.83
CA ILE A 97 -1.35 7.80 -15.18
C ILE A 97 -0.48 6.65 -14.70
N VAL A 98 0.35 6.11 -15.60
CA VAL A 98 1.26 4.98 -15.32
C VAL A 98 2.70 5.46 -15.36
N VAL A 99 3.52 4.98 -14.43
CA VAL A 99 4.96 5.26 -14.39
C VAL A 99 5.77 3.96 -14.32
N GLY A 100 7.03 4.06 -14.69
CA GLY A 100 7.95 2.92 -14.69
C GLY A 100 9.20 3.25 -15.50
N TRP A 101 9.74 2.25 -16.17
CA TRP A 101 10.89 2.43 -17.05
C TRP A 101 10.65 1.86 -18.45
N ALA A 102 11.33 2.46 -19.44
CA ALA A 102 11.34 1.97 -20.81
C ALA A 102 12.70 2.24 -21.47
N TYR A 103 13.04 1.46 -22.49
CA TYR A 103 14.23 1.70 -23.30
C TYR A 103 13.91 2.68 -24.44
N PRO A 104 14.67 3.81 -24.59
CA PRO A 104 14.66 4.62 -25.79
C PRO A 104 15.33 3.90 -26.97
N PRO A 105 15.11 4.35 -28.23
CA PRO A 105 15.70 3.73 -29.39
C PRO A 105 17.23 3.88 -29.39
N GLY A 106 17.94 2.75 -29.61
CA GLY A 106 19.40 2.75 -29.71
C GLY A 106 20.15 3.03 -28.40
N VAL A 107 19.45 3.10 -27.26
CA VAL A 107 20.04 3.32 -25.94
C VAL A 107 20.02 2.03 -25.14
N ALA A 108 21.15 1.70 -24.50
CA ALA A 108 21.32 0.46 -23.73
C ALA A 108 20.78 0.56 -22.28
N TRP A 109 20.33 1.74 -21.85
CA TRP A 109 19.91 2.01 -20.49
C TRP A 109 18.45 2.45 -20.45
N GLN A 110 17.70 1.99 -19.46
CA GLN A 110 16.32 2.38 -19.23
C GLN A 110 16.20 3.85 -18.81
N ARG A 111 15.05 4.44 -19.14
CA ARG A 111 14.62 5.76 -18.71
C ARG A 111 13.29 5.67 -17.99
N ALA A 112 13.16 6.42 -16.91
CA ALA A 112 11.89 6.63 -16.24
C ALA A 112 10.88 7.25 -17.22
N PHE A 113 9.67 6.71 -17.24
CA PHE A 113 8.59 7.25 -18.07
C PHE A 113 7.36 7.60 -17.25
N ARG A 114 6.55 8.51 -17.84
CA ARG A 114 5.17 8.77 -17.49
C ARG A 114 4.32 8.51 -18.73
N TRP A 115 3.32 7.63 -18.59
CA TRP A 115 2.34 7.34 -19.63
C TRP A 115 0.99 7.92 -19.23
N GLU A 116 0.35 8.63 -20.15
CA GLU A 116 -0.97 9.21 -19.98
C GLU A 116 -1.69 9.26 -21.33
N GLN A 117 -2.94 8.81 -21.40
CA GLN A 117 -3.82 8.89 -22.57
C GLN A 117 -3.17 8.40 -23.89
N GLY A 118 -2.41 7.31 -23.83
CA GLY A 118 -1.76 6.70 -24.99
C GLY A 118 -0.38 7.28 -25.34
N VAL A 119 0.14 8.24 -24.57
CA VAL A 119 1.45 8.86 -24.81
C VAL A 119 2.42 8.50 -23.69
N MET A 120 3.56 7.88 -24.05
CA MET A 120 4.67 7.61 -23.13
C MET A 120 5.73 8.72 -23.30
N SER A 121 6.11 9.37 -22.22
CA SER A 121 7.08 10.46 -22.17
C SER A 121 8.19 10.17 -21.18
N GLU A 122 9.45 10.43 -21.53
CA GLU A 122 10.63 10.29 -20.66
C GLU A 122 10.65 11.38 -19.58
N LEU A 123 11.06 11.02 -18.34
CA LEU A 123 11.19 11.97 -17.22
C LEU A 123 12.57 12.59 -17.09
N GLY A 124 13.60 12.01 -17.75
CA GLY A 124 14.99 12.47 -17.71
C GLY A 124 15.88 11.75 -16.68
N THR A 125 17.06 12.36 -16.40
CA THR A 125 18.07 11.89 -15.45
C THR A 125 18.73 13.09 -14.78
N PHE A 126 19.62 12.85 -13.81
CA PHE A 126 20.53 13.88 -13.25
C PHE A 126 21.83 14.07 -14.08
N GLY A 127 21.76 13.81 -15.38
CA GLY A 127 22.91 13.90 -16.31
C GLY A 127 23.62 12.57 -16.53
N GLY A 128 23.23 11.52 -15.85
CA GLY A 128 23.71 10.15 -16.06
C GLY A 128 22.93 9.39 -17.12
N VAL A 129 23.06 8.05 -17.13
CA VAL A 129 22.60 7.21 -18.22
C VAL A 129 21.28 6.48 -17.99
N SER A 130 20.79 6.40 -16.76
CA SER A 130 19.59 5.63 -16.40
C SER A 130 18.66 6.35 -15.44
N SER A 131 17.39 6.00 -15.49
CA SER A 131 16.38 6.36 -14.46
C SER A 131 15.25 5.32 -14.44
N ASP A 132 14.58 5.21 -13.29
CA ASP A 132 13.39 4.37 -13.07
C ASP A 132 12.41 5.15 -12.17
N ALA A 133 11.14 5.23 -12.54
CA ALA A 133 10.09 5.76 -11.71
C ALA A 133 9.40 4.60 -11.01
N PHE A 134 9.40 4.61 -9.67
CA PHE A 134 8.87 3.50 -8.88
C PHE A 134 7.42 3.71 -8.46
N ASP A 135 7.02 4.97 -8.17
CA ASP A 135 5.68 5.23 -7.69
C ASP A 135 5.15 6.61 -8.10
N ILE A 136 3.80 6.74 -8.06
CA ILE A 136 3.06 7.97 -8.36
C ILE A 136 1.82 8.08 -7.49
N ASN A 137 1.64 9.19 -6.79
CA ASN A 137 0.40 9.45 -6.07
C ASN A 137 -0.67 10.16 -6.93
N ASP A 138 -1.88 10.31 -6.38
CA ASP A 138 -3.01 10.94 -7.08
C ASP A 138 -2.84 12.45 -7.33
N SER A 139 -1.89 13.10 -6.63
CA SER A 139 -1.52 14.49 -6.92
C SER A 139 -0.55 14.63 -8.11
N GLY A 140 -0.09 13.52 -8.70
CA GLY A 140 0.88 13.48 -9.78
C GLY A 140 2.34 13.64 -9.35
N LEU A 141 2.63 13.51 -8.04
CA LEU A 141 3.99 13.42 -7.54
C LEU A 141 4.56 12.05 -7.87
N ILE A 142 5.62 12.01 -8.68
CA ILE A 142 6.33 10.79 -9.07
C ILE A 142 7.62 10.70 -8.29
N VAL A 143 7.97 9.49 -7.84
CA VAL A 143 9.23 9.21 -7.15
C VAL A 143 10.00 8.08 -7.84
N GLY A 144 11.31 8.07 -7.66
CA GLY A 144 12.15 7.07 -8.30
C GLY A 144 13.63 7.24 -8.02
N SER A 145 14.44 6.72 -8.94
CA SER A 145 15.89 6.93 -8.93
C SER A 145 16.41 7.30 -10.32
N ALA A 146 17.45 8.10 -10.33
CA ALA A 146 18.12 8.52 -11.55
C ALA A 146 19.63 8.62 -11.33
N SER A 147 20.42 8.24 -12.33
CA SER A 147 21.87 8.37 -12.24
C SER A 147 22.32 9.81 -12.49
N ASP A 148 23.32 10.24 -11.72
CA ASP A 148 24.05 11.50 -11.90
C ASP A 148 25.24 11.32 -12.88
N VAL A 149 25.99 12.39 -13.12
CA VAL A 149 27.16 12.40 -14.01
C VAL A 149 28.33 11.56 -13.49
N GLN A 150 28.36 11.23 -12.19
CA GLN A 150 29.33 10.32 -11.56
C GLN A 150 28.84 8.87 -11.56
N SER A 151 27.66 8.59 -12.09
CA SER A 151 26.98 7.29 -12.07
C SER A 151 26.48 6.86 -10.68
N HIS A 152 26.36 7.77 -9.72
CA HIS A 152 25.66 7.50 -8.48
C HIS A 152 24.16 7.46 -8.75
N GLU A 153 23.46 6.55 -8.12
CA GLU A 153 22.01 6.48 -8.17
C GLU A 153 21.42 7.38 -7.10
N ARG A 154 20.58 8.33 -7.50
CA ARG A 154 19.99 9.34 -6.62
C ARG A 154 18.50 9.22 -6.60
N ALA A 155 17.89 9.18 -5.41
CA ALA A 155 16.45 9.30 -5.25
C ALA A 155 15.95 10.62 -5.81
N PHE A 156 14.86 10.57 -6.58
CA PHE A 156 14.21 11.78 -7.08
C PHE A 156 12.74 11.84 -6.68
N TRP A 157 12.24 13.06 -6.63
CA TRP A 157 10.83 13.37 -6.82
C TRP A 157 10.66 14.23 -8.06
N TRP A 158 9.57 14.00 -8.79
CA TRP A 158 9.28 14.72 -10.05
C TRP A 158 7.88 15.30 -9.99
N ARG A 159 7.73 16.55 -10.42
CA ARG A 159 6.45 17.24 -10.54
C ARG A 159 6.54 18.30 -11.62
N ASP A 160 5.47 18.46 -12.41
CA ASP A 160 5.31 19.54 -13.41
C ASP A 160 6.48 19.69 -14.40
N GLY A 161 7.07 18.58 -14.82
CA GLY A 161 8.18 18.57 -15.80
C GLY A 161 9.56 18.69 -15.18
N VAL A 162 9.70 18.79 -13.85
CA VAL A 162 10.98 19.00 -13.18
C VAL A 162 11.32 17.82 -12.25
N MET A 163 12.52 17.27 -12.45
CA MET A 163 13.12 16.26 -11.57
C MET A 163 13.98 16.94 -10.50
N HIS A 164 13.79 16.58 -9.24
CA HIS A 164 14.50 17.11 -8.09
C HIS A 164 15.19 15.98 -7.32
N ASP A 165 16.45 16.20 -6.91
CA ASP A 165 17.16 15.28 -6.03
C ASP A 165 16.53 15.31 -4.61
N LEU A 166 16.20 14.13 -4.08
CA LEU A 166 15.65 13.99 -2.73
C LEU A 166 16.75 13.97 -1.65
N GLY A 167 18.01 13.67 -2.04
CA GLY A 167 19.15 13.55 -1.13
C GLY A 167 19.42 12.14 -0.65
N THR A 168 20.22 12.03 0.42
CA THR A 168 20.64 10.78 1.08
C THR A 168 20.63 10.94 2.60
N ILE A 169 20.80 9.84 3.34
CA ILE A 169 21.01 9.83 4.79
C ILE A 169 22.51 9.90 5.17
N GLY A 170 23.39 10.28 4.25
CA GLY A 170 24.82 10.50 4.51
C GLY A 170 25.75 9.94 3.45
N GLY A 171 25.34 8.88 2.72
CA GLY A 171 26.12 8.28 1.65
C GLY A 171 25.92 8.92 0.28
N SER A 172 26.41 8.26 -0.78
CA SER A 172 26.37 8.77 -2.15
C SER A 172 25.15 8.33 -2.97
N GLN A 173 24.41 7.30 -2.53
CA GLN A 173 23.34 6.66 -3.28
C GLN A 173 22.02 6.63 -2.53
N SER A 174 20.91 6.73 -3.26
CA SER A 174 19.55 6.59 -2.71
C SER A 174 18.55 6.23 -3.81
N ARG A 175 17.43 5.60 -3.41
CA ARG A 175 16.24 5.31 -4.25
C ARG A 175 14.98 5.64 -3.47
N ALA A 176 14.06 6.37 -4.07
CA ALA A 176 12.71 6.54 -3.54
C ALA A 176 11.81 5.46 -4.16
N LEU A 177 11.14 4.64 -3.34
CA LEU A 177 10.41 3.46 -3.79
C LEU A 177 8.89 3.63 -3.71
N ALA A 178 8.38 4.44 -2.77
CA ALA A 178 6.95 4.72 -2.65
C ALA A 178 6.66 6.13 -2.16
N VAL A 179 5.45 6.63 -2.44
CA VAL A 179 4.94 7.94 -2.01
C VAL A 179 3.45 7.87 -1.69
N ASN A 180 3.05 8.28 -0.49
CA ASN A 180 1.64 8.38 -0.12
C ASN A 180 0.96 9.66 -0.67
N ALA A 181 -0.37 9.80 -0.48
CA ALA A 181 -1.10 10.98 -0.96
C ALA A 181 -0.66 12.28 -0.26
N SER A 182 -0.15 12.19 0.97
CA SER A 182 0.39 13.31 1.76
C SER A 182 1.80 13.74 1.32
N GLY A 183 2.44 13.01 0.39
CA GLY A 183 3.77 13.26 -0.13
C GLY A 183 4.89 12.80 0.81
N ASP A 184 4.62 11.88 1.74
CA ASP A 184 5.64 11.15 2.46
C ASP A 184 6.28 10.15 1.50
N ILE A 185 7.61 10.12 1.43
CA ILE A 185 8.40 9.34 0.49
C ILE A 185 9.26 8.37 1.29
N VAL A 186 9.29 7.11 0.88
CA VAL A 186 10.13 6.09 1.48
C VAL A 186 10.99 5.39 0.44
N GLY A 187 12.06 4.74 0.91
CA GLY A 187 12.95 4.01 0.04
C GLY A 187 14.17 3.49 0.78
N MET A 188 15.32 3.52 0.10
CA MET A 188 16.61 3.16 0.69
C MET A 188 17.66 4.20 0.36
N SER A 189 18.61 4.38 1.26
CA SER A 189 19.77 5.25 1.06
C SER A 189 21.01 4.68 1.71
N ALA A 190 22.14 4.87 1.05
CA ALA A 190 23.43 4.58 1.65
C ALA A 190 23.67 5.47 2.88
N THR A 191 24.24 4.88 3.92
CA THR A 191 24.72 5.56 5.13
C THR A 191 26.05 6.26 4.89
N GLU A 192 26.55 7.01 5.87
CA GLU A 192 27.88 7.63 5.79
C GLU A 192 28.94 6.54 5.56
N GLY A 193 29.78 6.72 4.52
CA GLY A 193 30.81 5.76 4.11
C GLY A 193 30.37 4.78 3.01
N ASP A 194 29.08 4.75 2.64
CA ASP A 194 28.52 3.86 1.61
C ASP A 194 28.59 2.35 1.90
N ASP A 195 28.84 1.96 3.16
CA ASP A 195 29.00 0.57 3.54
C ASP A 195 27.66 -0.16 3.74
N GLU A 196 26.60 0.58 4.09
CA GLU A 196 25.29 0.04 4.43
C GLU A 196 24.18 0.83 3.75
N PHE A 197 23.02 0.17 3.53
CA PHE A 197 21.81 0.79 3.01
C PHE A 197 20.68 0.68 4.01
N HIS A 198 20.14 1.81 4.45
CA HIS A 198 19.00 1.83 5.36
C HIS A 198 17.73 2.34 4.68
N ALA A 199 16.61 1.84 5.15
CA ALA A 199 15.29 2.40 4.85
C ALA A 199 15.20 3.83 5.35
N PHE A 200 14.62 4.72 4.55
CA PHE A 200 14.39 6.11 4.95
C PHE A 200 12.93 6.52 4.79
N LEU A 201 12.57 7.59 5.51
CA LEU A 201 11.35 8.36 5.37
C LEU A 201 11.72 9.83 5.10
N GLY A 202 11.07 10.49 4.13
CA GLY A 202 11.32 11.89 3.79
C GLY A 202 10.13 12.57 3.12
N LYS A 203 10.32 13.84 2.78
CA LYS A 203 9.39 14.65 1.98
C LYS A 203 10.17 15.56 1.04
N PRO A 204 9.56 16.05 -0.07
CA PRO A 204 10.16 17.07 -0.91
C PRO A 204 10.69 18.25 -0.10
N GLY A 205 11.99 18.55 -0.25
CA GLY A 205 12.64 19.69 0.41
C GLY A 205 12.93 19.52 1.91
N SER A 206 12.79 18.32 2.48
CA SER A 206 13.11 18.01 3.87
C SER A 206 14.26 17.01 3.97
N PRO A 207 15.05 17.02 5.05
CA PRO A 207 16.03 15.97 5.30
C PRO A 207 15.37 14.58 5.40
N LEU A 208 16.11 13.55 4.98
CA LEU A 208 15.69 12.16 5.11
C LEU A 208 15.91 11.67 6.55
N TYR A 209 14.98 10.88 7.04
CA TYR A 209 15.03 10.24 8.35
C TYR A 209 15.36 8.76 8.16
N ASP A 210 16.42 8.27 8.83
CA ASP A 210 16.82 6.87 8.86
C ASP A 210 15.85 6.07 9.74
N LEU A 211 15.22 5.04 9.18
CA LEU A 211 14.28 4.16 9.87
C LEU A 211 15.00 3.04 10.66
N GLY A 212 16.30 2.86 10.44
CA GLY A 212 17.10 1.80 11.04
C GLY A 212 16.85 0.42 10.43
N THR A 213 17.30 -0.61 11.17
CA THR A 213 17.23 -2.02 10.74
C THR A 213 16.69 -2.92 11.85
N LEU A 214 16.47 -4.20 11.56
CA LEU A 214 16.16 -5.24 12.55
C LEU A 214 17.42 -5.85 13.19
N GLY A 215 18.57 -5.15 13.09
CA GLY A 215 19.84 -5.55 13.70
C GLY A 215 20.90 -6.07 12.72
N GLY A 216 20.58 -6.13 11.43
CA GLY A 216 21.54 -6.39 10.36
C GLY A 216 21.99 -5.11 9.65
N PRO A 217 22.87 -5.19 8.62
CA PRO A 217 23.47 -4.04 7.96
C PRO A 217 22.56 -3.36 6.91
N ALA A 218 21.41 -3.92 6.58
CA ALA A 218 20.57 -3.35 5.52
C ALA A 218 19.08 -3.40 5.83
N SER A 219 18.37 -2.36 5.37
CA SER A 219 16.91 -2.30 5.30
C SER A 219 16.46 -1.49 4.09
N HIS A 220 15.33 -1.87 3.50
CA HIS A 220 14.68 -1.16 2.39
C HIS A 220 13.20 -0.97 2.73
N ALA A 221 12.70 0.26 2.62
CA ALA A 221 11.28 0.55 2.69
C ALA A 221 10.68 0.43 1.29
N HIS A 222 9.56 -0.30 1.17
CA HIS A 222 8.90 -0.55 -0.10
C HIS A 222 7.59 0.21 -0.26
N ASP A 223 6.87 0.46 0.85
CA ASP A 223 5.59 1.14 0.79
C ASP A 223 5.31 1.95 2.06
N VAL A 224 4.44 2.96 1.95
CA VAL A 224 4.04 3.87 3.03
C VAL A 224 2.55 4.21 2.92
N ASN A 225 1.78 3.95 3.99
CA ASN A 225 0.36 4.28 4.05
C ASN A 225 0.11 5.74 4.49
N GLU A 226 -1.18 6.14 4.55
CA GLU A 226 -1.57 7.49 4.96
C GLU A 226 -1.41 7.76 6.48
N LEU A 227 -1.16 6.72 7.29
CA LEU A 227 -0.80 6.83 8.71
C LEU A 227 0.70 7.07 8.90
N VAL A 228 1.48 7.10 7.80
CA VAL A 228 2.94 7.15 7.78
C VAL A 228 3.56 5.89 8.43
N HIS A 229 2.86 4.75 8.36
CA HIS A 229 3.44 3.47 8.63
C HIS A 229 4.16 2.98 7.37
N VAL A 230 5.26 2.27 7.55
CA VAL A 230 6.15 1.86 6.44
C VAL A 230 6.36 0.36 6.47
N CYS A 231 6.23 -0.29 5.33
CA CYS A 231 6.62 -1.68 5.20
C CYS A 231 7.85 -1.86 4.30
N GLY A 232 8.54 -2.98 4.47
CA GLY A 232 9.71 -3.29 3.68
C GLY A 232 10.39 -4.58 4.15
N TRP A 233 11.69 -4.69 3.92
CA TRP A 233 12.48 -5.78 4.47
C TRP A 233 13.75 -5.27 5.14
N SER A 234 14.27 -6.04 6.10
CA SER A 234 15.53 -5.77 6.78
C SER A 234 16.28 -7.07 7.06
N MET A 235 17.58 -7.01 6.95
CA MET A 235 18.48 -8.04 7.51
C MET A 235 18.37 -8.03 9.03
N ILE A 236 18.48 -9.20 9.64
CA ILE A 236 18.29 -9.36 11.11
C ILE A 236 19.58 -9.53 11.89
N GLN A 237 20.69 -9.76 11.20
CA GLN A 237 21.98 -10.00 11.81
C GLN A 237 23.10 -9.77 10.80
N GLU A 238 24.24 -9.28 11.29
CA GLU A 238 25.46 -9.21 10.52
C GLU A 238 25.92 -10.61 10.07
N ASN A 239 26.45 -10.71 8.85
CA ASN A 239 26.95 -11.96 8.27
C ASN A 239 25.91 -13.10 8.14
N ASN A 240 24.63 -12.81 8.25
CA ASN A 240 23.54 -13.75 8.04
C ASN A 240 22.64 -13.23 6.88
N PRO A 241 22.45 -14.01 5.79
CA PRO A 241 21.61 -13.57 4.66
C PRO A 241 20.12 -13.53 4.99
N ALA A 242 19.70 -13.98 6.18
CA ALA A 242 18.28 -13.99 6.54
C ALA A 242 17.71 -12.57 6.60
N SER A 243 16.57 -12.36 5.95
CA SER A 243 15.83 -11.12 6.01
C SER A 243 14.40 -11.34 6.51
N ARG A 244 13.82 -10.27 7.05
CA ARG A 244 12.43 -10.24 7.50
C ARG A 244 11.71 -9.06 6.88
N GLY A 245 10.48 -9.29 6.44
CA GLY A 245 9.55 -8.20 6.26
C GLY A 245 9.37 -7.44 7.57
N PHE A 246 9.24 -6.14 7.50
CA PHE A 246 8.99 -5.29 8.67
C PHE A 246 7.78 -4.38 8.46
N LEU A 247 7.20 -3.95 9.57
CA LEU A 247 6.33 -2.80 9.70
C LEU A 247 7.00 -1.80 10.64
N TRP A 248 7.24 -0.57 10.17
CA TRP A 248 7.66 0.55 10.99
C TRP A 248 6.44 1.44 11.27
N ALA A 249 6.19 1.71 12.54
CA ALA A 249 5.09 2.55 12.97
C ALA A 249 5.50 3.31 14.23
N ASP A 250 5.16 4.60 14.33
CA ASP A 250 5.40 5.45 15.51
C ASP A 250 6.86 5.42 16.02
N GLY A 251 7.84 5.30 15.12
CA GLY A 251 9.27 5.28 15.46
C GLY A 251 9.82 3.89 15.82
N VAL A 252 9.03 2.83 15.69
CA VAL A 252 9.42 1.45 16.04
C VAL A 252 9.39 0.56 14.82
N ILE A 253 10.51 -0.11 14.51
CA ILE A 253 10.59 -1.16 13.49
C ILE A 253 10.28 -2.53 14.11
N LYS A 254 9.34 -3.27 13.52
CA LYS A 254 8.88 -4.58 13.97
C LYS A 254 8.99 -5.60 12.86
N GLY A 255 9.68 -6.72 13.10
CA GLY A 255 9.74 -7.84 12.15
C GLY A 255 8.43 -8.61 12.09
N LEU A 256 7.97 -8.95 10.87
CA LEU A 256 6.72 -9.67 10.62
C LEU A 256 6.84 -11.20 10.73
N GLY A 257 8.08 -11.72 10.83
CA GLY A 257 8.35 -13.16 10.82
C GLY A 257 8.43 -13.74 9.40
N THR A 258 8.21 -15.06 9.29
CA THR A 258 8.17 -15.81 8.03
C THR A 258 7.12 -16.93 8.10
N LEU A 259 6.86 -17.59 6.97
CA LEU A 259 6.05 -18.81 6.91
C LEU A 259 6.84 -20.09 7.25
N GLY A 260 7.94 -19.94 8.02
CA GLY A 260 8.77 -21.06 8.49
C GLY A 260 10.13 -21.18 7.83
N GLY A 261 10.40 -20.43 6.75
CA GLY A 261 11.71 -20.35 6.09
C GLY A 261 12.58 -19.21 6.64
N ILE A 262 13.62 -18.86 5.88
CA ILE A 262 14.63 -17.86 6.30
C ILE A 262 14.41 -16.47 5.73
N TYR A 263 13.49 -16.30 4.75
CA TYR A 263 13.24 -15.02 4.09
C TYR A 263 11.79 -14.59 4.17
N SER A 264 11.57 -13.32 4.38
CA SER A 264 10.35 -12.60 4.02
C SER A 264 10.69 -11.17 3.61
N ALA A 265 9.86 -10.60 2.72
CA ALA A 265 9.91 -9.21 2.31
C ALA A 265 8.48 -8.70 2.16
N ALA A 266 8.18 -7.55 2.73
CA ALA A 266 6.91 -6.85 2.58
C ALA A 266 7.02 -5.89 1.40
N PHE A 267 5.98 -5.81 0.56
CA PHE A 267 5.99 -5.00 -0.66
C PHE A 267 4.86 -3.97 -0.70
N GLY A 268 3.67 -4.30 -0.16
CA GLY A 268 2.52 -3.41 -0.13
C GLY A 268 1.88 -3.35 1.26
N LEU A 269 1.27 -2.20 1.58
CA LEU A 269 0.70 -1.86 2.88
C LEU A 269 -0.52 -0.96 2.69
N ASN A 270 -1.66 -1.28 3.34
CA ASN A 270 -2.82 -0.40 3.38
C ASN A 270 -3.00 0.32 4.75
N ASP A 271 -3.98 1.23 4.84
CA ASP A 271 -4.28 1.99 6.07
C ASP A 271 -4.83 1.15 7.23
N GLN A 272 -5.12 -0.14 7.02
CA GLN A 272 -5.50 -1.10 8.06
C GLN A 272 -4.31 -1.89 8.60
N ASP A 273 -3.07 -1.51 8.24
CA ASP A 273 -1.84 -2.24 8.54
C ASP A 273 -1.86 -3.70 8.04
N GLN A 274 -2.61 -3.96 6.96
CA GLN A 274 -2.48 -5.22 6.25
C GLN A 274 -1.27 -5.12 5.33
N VAL A 275 -0.36 -6.07 5.45
CA VAL A 275 0.90 -6.10 4.70
C VAL A 275 0.92 -7.32 3.80
N VAL A 276 1.30 -7.14 2.55
CA VAL A 276 1.48 -8.23 1.58
C VAL A 276 2.93 -8.30 1.10
N GLY A 277 3.32 -9.48 0.62
CA GLY A 277 4.67 -9.67 0.15
C GLY A 277 4.97 -11.11 -0.25
N ALA A 278 6.23 -11.50 -0.09
CA ALA A 278 6.70 -12.86 -0.32
C ALA A 278 7.43 -13.41 0.91
N SER A 279 7.24 -14.68 1.20
CA SER A 279 7.94 -15.38 2.29
C SER A 279 8.28 -16.81 1.87
N THR A 280 9.41 -17.32 2.34
CA THR A 280 9.74 -18.74 2.20
C THR A 280 9.06 -19.55 3.31
N ARG A 281 8.53 -20.71 2.95
CA ARG A 281 8.06 -21.72 3.89
C ARG A 281 9.23 -22.58 4.41
N SER A 282 8.94 -23.51 5.31
CA SER A 282 9.94 -24.46 5.86
C SER A 282 10.52 -25.43 4.81
N ASP A 283 9.87 -25.59 3.66
CA ASP A 283 10.34 -26.34 2.51
C ASP A 283 11.13 -25.49 1.51
N GLU A 284 11.49 -24.24 1.91
CA GLU A 284 12.20 -23.23 1.13
C GLU A 284 11.46 -22.72 -0.13
N VAL A 285 10.19 -23.09 -0.30
CA VAL A 285 9.36 -22.58 -1.39
C VAL A 285 8.89 -21.17 -1.07
N GLN A 286 9.12 -20.23 -1.99
CA GLN A 286 8.60 -18.86 -1.88
C GLN A 286 7.13 -18.83 -2.25
N VAL A 287 6.32 -18.17 -1.42
CA VAL A 287 4.89 -17.96 -1.62
C VAL A 287 4.49 -16.54 -1.21
N ALA A 288 3.38 -16.08 -1.79
CA ALA A 288 2.76 -14.82 -1.40
C ALA A 288 2.12 -14.92 0.00
N PHE A 289 2.26 -13.87 0.80
CA PHE A 289 1.66 -13.80 2.13
C PHE A 289 0.75 -12.58 2.30
N LEU A 290 -0.17 -12.69 3.24
CA LEU A 290 -0.88 -11.58 3.89
C LEU A 290 -0.54 -11.60 5.39
N TRP A 291 -0.06 -10.48 5.91
CA TRP A 291 0.12 -10.26 7.34
C TRP A 291 -0.93 -9.27 7.84
N SER A 292 -1.59 -9.63 8.92
CA SER A 292 -2.61 -8.79 9.58
C SER A 292 -2.78 -9.25 11.02
N ASN A 293 -3.00 -8.33 11.95
CA ASN A 293 -3.21 -8.65 13.37
C ASN A 293 -2.10 -9.54 13.96
N ASP A 294 -0.85 -9.22 13.66
CA ASP A 294 0.35 -9.93 14.11
C ASP A 294 0.46 -11.40 13.62
N GLN A 295 -0.26 -11.76 12.58
CA GLN A 295 -0.23 -13.10 11.99
C GLN A 295 0.07 -13.04 10.49
N MET A 296 1.02 -13.88 10.05
CA MET A 296 1.33 -14.09 8.63
C MET A 296 0.60 -15.34 8.14
N ALA A 297 -0.16 -15.20 7.05
CA ALA A 297 -0.87 -16.28 6.39
C ALA A 297 -0.37 -16.48 4.96
N ASP A 298 -0.18 -17.73 4.54
CA ASP A 298 0.07 -18.08 3.13
C ASP A 298 -1.21 -17.80 2.31
N LEU A 299 -1.14 -16.87 1.35
CA LEU A 299 -2.27 -16.51 0.49
C LEU A 299 -2.83 -17.70 -0.30
N ASN A 300 -2.00 -18.71 -0.58
CA ASN A 300 -2.46 -19.95 -1.24
C ASN A 300 -3.48 -20.71 -0.38
N SER A 301 -3.38 -20.60 0.94
CA SER A 301 -4.33 -21.24 1.87
C SER A 301 -5.70 -20.56 1.91
N LEU A 302 -5.79 -19.34 1.40
CA LEU A 302 -7.00 -18.52 1.37
C LEU A 302 -7.73 -18.59 0.01
N LEU A 303 -7.17 -19.32 -0.96
CA LEU A 303 -7.78 -19.56 -2.26
C LEU A 303 -8.79 -20.72 -2.20
N PRO A 304 -9.77 -20.76 -3.12
CA PRO A 304 -10.56 -21.96 -3.34
C PRO A 304 -9.67 -23.16 -3.68
N PRO A 305 -9.88 -24.34 -3.08
CA PRO A 305 -9.04 -25.53 -3.35
C PRO A 305 -8.98 -25.94 -4.83
N SER A 306 -9.98 -25.53 -5.62
CA SER A 306 -10.08 -25.81 -7.05
C SER A 306 -9.34 -24.82 -7.93
N SER A 307 -8.70 -23.77 -7.38
CA SER A 307 -8.00 -22.76 -8.17
C SER A 307 -6.85 -23.35 -8.98
N GLY A 308 -6.09 -24.27 -8.37
CA GLY A 308 -4.90 -24.88 -8.95
C GLY A 308 -3.73 -23.91 -9.16
N TRP A 309 -3.87 -22.66 -8.73
CA TRP A 309 -2.81 -21.66 -8.78
C TRP A 309 -1.83 -21.78 -7.61
N THR A 310 -0.59 -21.35 -7.85
CA THR A 310 0.41 -21.09 -6.80
C THR A 310 0.82 -19.63 -6.86
N LEU A 311 0.42 -18.84 -5.86
CA LEU A 311 0.78 -17.44 -5.73
C LEU A 311 2.19 -17.33 -5.14
N THR A 312 3.10 -16.66 -5.84
CA THR A 312 4.53 -16.62 -5.49
C THR A 312 4.94 -15.31 -4.83
N ALA A 313 4.31 -14.20 -5.19
CA ALA A 313 4.50 -12.89 -4.56
C ALA A 313 3.23 -12.03 -4.70
N ALA A 314 2.92 -11.26 -3.67
CA ALA A 314 1.92 -10.20 -3.69
C ALA A 314 2.65 -8.86 -3.58
N TYR A 315 2.37 -7.93 -4.49
CA TYR A 315 3.15 -6.68 -4.60
C TYR A 315 2.39 -5.47 -4.06
N ASP A 316 1.07 -5.47 -4.16
CA ASP A 316 0.26 -4.34 -3.71
C ASP A 316 -1.08 -4.79 -3.15
N ILE A 317 -1.63 -4.00 -2.21
CA ILE A 317 -2.91 -4.21 -1.55
C ILE A 317 -3.64 -2.88 -1.40
N ASP A 318 -4.89 -2.82 -1.88
CA ASP A 318 -5.70 -1.61 -1.74
C ASP A 318 -6.39 -1.52 -0.36
N GLU A 319 -7.05 -0.39 -0.12
CA GLU A 319 -7.82 -0.12 1.11
C GLU A 319 -9.04 -1.04 1.31
N HIS A 320 -9.38 -1.86 0.33
CA HIS A 320 -10.47 -2.83 0.39
C HIS A 320 -9.97 -4.27 0.59
N GLY A 321 -8.64 -4.43 0.68
CA GLY A 321 -7.98 -5.73 0.79
C GLY A 321 -7.89 -6.49 -0.54
N ALA A 322 -8.09 -5.83 -1.68
CA ALA A 322 -7.80 -6.43 -2.98
C ALA A 322 -6.27 -6.43 -3.20
N ILE A 323 -5.74 -7.55 -3.71
CA ILE A 323 -4.30 -7.81 -3.77
C ILE A 323 -3.91 -8.15 -5.20
N VAL A 324 -2.83 -7.56 -5.69
CA VAL A 324 -2.23 -7.94 -6.98
C VAL A 324 -0.84 -8.52 -6.80
N GLY A 325 -0.42 -9.32 -7.79
CA GLY A 325 0.90 -9.95 -7.74
C GLY A 325 1.15 -10.86 -8.93
N GLU A 326 2.01 -11.84 -8.69
CA GLU A 326 2.33 -12.88 -9.67
C GLU A 326 2.20 -14.28 -9.07
N GLY A 327 1.82 -15.22 -9.92
CA GLY A 327 1.67 -16.62 -9.55
C GLY A 327 1.81 -17.52 -10.76
N VAL A 328 1.73 -18.82 -10.52
CA VAL A 328 1.83 -19.86 -11.53
C VAL A 328 0.46 -20.54 -11.67
N ARG A 329 -0.04 -20.59 -12.88
CA ARG A 329 -1.28 -21.29 -13.24
C ARG A 329 -1.11 -22.81 -13.25
N PRO A 330 -2.21 -23.59 -13.28
CA PRO A 330 -2.14 -25.06 -13.41
C PRO A 330 -1.41 -25.57 -14.65
N ASP A 331 -1.33 -24.77 -15.72
CA ASP A 331 -0.60 -25.07 -16.95
C ASP A 331 0.90 -24.73 -16.89
N GLY A 332 1.38 -24.25 -15.73
CA GLY A 332 2.76 -23.83 -15.49
C GLY A 332 3.12 -22.42 -15.97
N ALA A 333 2.16 -21.68 -16.54
CA ALA A 333 2.43 -20.32 -17.00
C ALA A 333 2.40 -19.31 -15.84
N ALA A 334 3.42 -18.45 -15.78
CA ALA A 334 3.42 -17.30 -14.86
C ALA A 334 2.34 -16.28 -15.29
N ARG A 335 1.59 -15.72 -14.33
CA ARG A 335 0.53 -14.75 -14.59
C ARG A 335 0.38 -13.74 -13.46
N ALA A 336 0.02 -12.53 -13.88
CA ALA A 336 -0.52 -11.51 -13.02
C ALA A 336 -1.89 -11.95 -12.49
N PHE A 337 -2.12 -11.78 -11.19
CA PHE A 337 -3.40 -12.08 -10.55
C PHE A 337 -3.97 -10.86 -9.83
N LEU A 338 -5.28 -10.87 -9.65
CA LEU A 338 -6.02 -10.04 -8.71
C LEU A 338 -6.78 -10.97 -7.75
N LEU A 339 -6.59 -10.77 -6.45
CA LEU A 339 -7.42 -11.36 -5.40
C LEU A 339 -8.42 -10.33 -4.91
N THR A 340 -9.69 -10.72 -4.86
CA THR A 340 -10.76 -9.89 -4.28
C THR A 340 -11.36 -10.61 -3.08
N PRO A 341 -11.46 -9.97 -1.88
CA PRO A 341 -12.05 -10.61 -0.71
C PRO A 341 -13.50 -11.04 -0.95
N VAL A 342 -13.82 -12.32 -0.66
CA VAL A 342 -15.19 -12.85 -0.78
C VAL A 342 -15.89 -12.79 0.57
N GLY A 343 -17.08 -12.22 0.62
CA GLY A 343 -17.92 -12.22 1.82
C GLY A 343 -17.72 -11.02 2.73
N ALA A 344 -17.00 -10.01 2.33
CA ALA A 344 -17.17 -8.66 2.83
C ALA A 344 -18.51 -8.10 2.30
N THR A 345 -19.63 -8.75 2.69
CA THR A 345 -20.97 -8.19 2.51
C THR A 345 -21.03 -6.94 3.40
N GLY A 346 -20.64 -5.81 2.85
CA GLY A 346 -20.54 -4.52 3.51
C GLY A 346 -19.34 -3.68 3.10
N VAL A 347 -18.37 -4.22 2.32
CA VAL A 347 -17.32 -3.39 1.72
C VAL A 347 -17.81 -2.92 0.35
N PRO A 348 -18.09 -1.63 0.16
CA PRO A 348 -18.46 -1.10 -1.14
C PRO A 348 -17.30 -1.29 -2.13
N ARG A 349 -17.60 -1.71 -3.35
CA ARG A 349 -16.66 -1.73 -4.48
C ARG A 349 -16.03 -0.34 -4.68
N PRO A 350 -14.77 -0.23 -5.17
CA PRO A 350 -14.20 1.06 -5.56
C PRO A 350 -15.21 1.86 -6.39
N GLY A 351 -15.51 3.09 -5.97
CA GLY A 351 -16.62 3.89 -6.52
C GLY A 351 -17.95 3.79 -5.76
N MET A 352 -18.12 2.87 -4.78
CA MET A 352 -19.36 2.78 -4.00
C MET A 352 -19.45 3.79 -2.85
N HIS A 353 -18.32 4.33 -2.32
CA HIS A 353 -18.39 5.38 -1.28
C HIS A 353 -18.91 6.71 -1.80
N GLY A 354 -18.96 6.89 -3.11
CA GLY A 354 -19.28 8.18 -3.69
C GLY A 354 -18.25 9.27 -3.37
N VAL A 355 -17.17 8.96 -2.63
CA VAL A 355 -16.09 9.87 -2.26
C VAL A 355 -14.84 9.47 -3.05
N THR A 356 -14.32 10.37 -3.88
CA THR A 356 -13.11 10.16 -4.68
C THR A 356 -11.84 10.66 -4.02
N SER A 357 -11.96 11.50 -3.00
CA SER A 357 -10.84 11.97 -2.16
C SER A 357 -11.32 12.47 -0.82
N PHE A 358 -10.53 12.29 0.24
CA PHE A 358 -10.75 12.85 1.57
C PHE A 358 -9.42 13.22 2.22
N ALA A 359 -9.05 14.49 2.18
CA ALA A 359 -7.76 15.00 2.62
C ALA A 359 -7.61 15.20 4.15
N GLY A 360 -8.67 14.95 4.94
CA GLY A 360 -8.65 15.21 6.38
C GLY A 360 -8.69 16.70 6.76
N ALA A 361 -8.06 17.06 7.88
CA ALA A 361 -8.06 18.42 8.42
C ALA A 361 -6.96 19.29 7.81
N ALA A 362 -7.30 20.52 7.43
CA ALA A 362 -6.33 21.52 7.00
C ALA A 362 -6.62 22.87 7.73
N PRO A 363 -5.65 23.44 8.49
CA PRO A 363 -4.32 22.90 8.76
C PRO A 363 -4.33 21.69 9.71
N ASN A 364 -3.27 20.89 9.68
CA ASN A 364 -2.96 19.85 10.66
C ASN A 364 -1.46 19.98 11.03
N PRO A 365 -1.09 20.28 12.29
CA PRO A 365 -1.96 20.43 13.47
C PRO A 365 -2.92 21.63 13.44
N VAL A 366 -4.07 21.46 14.08
CA VAL A 366 -5.13 22.46 14.20
C VAL A 366 -4.92 23.30 15.46
N ARG A 367 -5.02 24.65 15.35
CA ARG A 367 -4.92 25.59 16.50
C ARG A 367 -6.26 26.21 16.89
N ALA A 368 -7.08 26.62 15.92
CA ALA A 368 -8.30 27.37 16.17
C ALA A 368 -9.51 26.92 15.33
N GLY A 369 -9.32 25.94 14.46
CA GLY A 369 -10.31 25.40 13.54
C GLY A 369 -9.65 24.85 12.29
N ALA A 370 -10.41 24.11 11.49
CA ALA A 370 -9.90 23.46 10.27
C ALA A 370 -11.00 23.39 9.20
N SER A 371 -10.54 23.18 7.96
CA SER A 371 -11.39 22.76 6.84
C SER A 371 -11.17 21.28 6.55
N PHE A 372 -12.23 20.55 6.30
CA PHE A 372 -12.22 19.17 5.82
C PHE A 372 -12.61 19.18 4.36
N ARG A 373 -11.68 18.80 3.47
CA ARG A 373 -11.88 18.77 2.02
C ARG A 373 -12.01 17.34 1.53
N PHE A 374 -13.01 17.12 0.68
CA PHE A 374 -13.28 15.85 0.03
C PHE A 374 -13.93 16.06 -1.32
N SER A 375 -13.94 15.04 -2.17
CA SER A 375 -14.62 15.09 -3.45
C SER A 375 -15.61 13.94 -3.58
N LEU A 376 -16.78 14.20 -4.16
CA LEU A 376 -17.82 13.20 -4.41
C LEU A 376 -17.87 12.85 -5.91
N ALA A 377 -17.88 11.55 -6.22
CA ALA A 377 -18.07 11.07 -7.60
C ALA A 377 -19.47 11.39 -8.14
N ARG A 378 -20.46 11.53 -7.26
CA ARG A 378 -21.88 11.80 -7.56
C ARG A 378 -22.56 12.44 -6.35
N PRO A 379 -23.74 13.05 -6.51
CA PRO A 379 -24.48 13.58 -5.38
C PRO A 379 -24.74 12.51 -4.32
N ASP A 380 -24.52 12.85 -3.05
CA ASP A 380 -24.72 11.95 -1.91
C ASP A 380 -25.08 12.73 -0.64
N ARG A 381 -25.72 12.03 0.32
CA ARG A 381 -25.93 12.55 1.64
C ARG A 381 -24.74 12.26 2.53
N VAL A 382 -24.03 13.32 2.94
CA VAL A 382 -22.78 13.24 3.67
C VAL A 382 -22.96 13.75 5.09
N SER A 383 -22.43 13.03 6.08
CA SER A 383 -22.29 13.52 7.45
C SER A 383 -20.84 13.47 7.89
N LEU A 384 -20.41 14.54 8.61
CA LEU A 384 -19.10 14.59 9.25
C LEU A 384 -19.25 14.63 10.76
N ALA A 385 -18.38 13.87 11.44
CA ALA A 385 -18.27 13.88 12.90
C ALA A 385 -16.80 13.81 13.32
N LEU A 386 -16.48 14.45 14.46
CA LEU A 386 -15.17 14.34 15.09
C LEU A 386 -15.26 13.39 16.28
N LEU A 387 -14.31 12.47 16.37
CA LEU A 387 -14.23 11.43 17.39
C LEU A 387 -12.93 11.55 18.17
N ASP A 388 -12.95 11.23 19.47
CA ASP A 388 -11.74 11.03 20.26
C ASP A 388 -11.12 9.63 19.99
N LEU A 389 -9.96 9.35 20.57
CA LEU A 389 -9.27 8.05 20.41
C LEU A 389 -10.09 6.86 20.92
N GLY A 390 -11.05 7.08 21.80
CA GLY A 390 -11.99 6.05 22.28
C GLY A 390 -13.19 5.83 21.36
N GLY A 391 -13.25 6.52 20.21
CA GLY A 391 -14.38 6.45 19.26
C GLY A 391 -15.62 7.24 19.70
N ARG A 392 -15.54 7.98 20.81
CA ARG A 392 -16.66 8.82 21.29
C ARG A 392 -16.75 10.09 20.43
N ARG A 393 -17.94 10.40 19.92
CA ARG A 393 -18.17 11.63 19.18
C ARG A 393 -18.03 12.85 20.07
N VAL A 394 -17.14 13.77 19.67
CA VAL A 394 -16.88 15.06 20.35
C VAL A 394 -17.54 16.23 19.62
N ARG A 395 -17.75 16.11 18.29
CA ARG A 395 -18.44 17.13 17.49
C ARG A 395 -19.18 16.52 16.31
N ALA A 396 -20.44 16.92 16.10
CA ALA A 396 -21.15 16.65 14.86
C ALA A 396 -21.09 17.90 13.96
N LEU A 397 -20.63 17.73 12.72
CA LEU A 397 -20.59 18.83 11.73
C LEU A 397 -21.83 18.82 10.81
N GLY A 398 -22.79 17.94 11.14
CA GLY A 398 -24.07 17.83 10.48
C GLY A 398 -24.10 16.91 9.27
N ALA A 399 -25.31 16.63 8.79
CA ALA A 399 -25.54 15.89 7.55
C ALA A 399 -26.08 16.85 6.49
N ARG A 400 -25.60 16.69 5.22
CA ARG A 400 -25.95 17.55 4.09
C ARG A 400 -26.08 16.72 2.82
N ASP A 401 -27.02 17.09 1.97
CA ASP A 401 -27.09 16.58 0.60
C ASP A 401 -26.16 17.45 -0.25
N LEU A 402 -25.10 16.84 -0.82
CA LEU A 402 -24.05 17.52 -1.57
C LEU A 402 -23.99 17.02 -3.01
N GLY A 403 -23.69 17.92 -3.94
CA GLY A 403 -23.48 17.60 -5.35
C GLY A 403 -22.15 16.85 -5.58
N ALA A 404 -21.99 16.29 -6.79
CA ALA A 404 -20.69 15.73 -7.22
C ALA A 404 -19.60 16.81 -7.29
N GLY A 405 -18.33 16.36 -7.16
CA GLY A 405 -17.15 17.22 -7.22
C GLY A 405 -16.62 17.64 -5.86
N PRO A 406 -15.68 18.61 -5.83
CA PRO A 406 -14.98 19.05 -4.62
C PRO A 406 -15.91 19.69 -3.61
N GLN A 407 -15.75 19.35 -2.34
CA GLN A 407 -16.52 19.83 -1.20
C GLN A 407 -15.58 20.30 -0.10
N GLU A 408 -16.04 21.28 0.70
CA GLU A 408 -15.33 21.76 1.88
C GLU A 408 -16.31 21.95 3.04
N VAL A 409 -15.98 21.39 4.21
CA VAL A 409 -16.71 21.61 5.45
C VAL A 409 -15.79 22.25 6.48
N ARG A 410 -16.18 23.39 7.01
CA ARG A 410 -15.39 24.14 8.00
C ARG A 410 -15.83 23.80 9.41
N TRP A 411 -14.85 23.72 10.30
CA TRP A 411 -15.00 23.50 11.74
C TRP A 411 -14.34 24.64 12.52
N ASP A 412 -14.99 25.09 13.55
CA ASP A 412 -14.65 26.26 14.38
C ASP A 412 -13.69 25.93 15.56
N GLY A 413 -13.17 24.72 15.65
CA GLY A 413 -12.30 24.28 16.75
C GLY A 413 -13.03 23.94 18.05
N ARG A 414 -14.38 23.83 18.03
CA ARG A 414 -15.21 23.63 19.24
C ARG A 414 -15.88 22.24 19.22
N ASP A 415 -16.16 21.72 20.41
CA ASP A 415 -16.96 20.51 20.62
C ASP A 415 -18.49 20.78 20.49
N ASP A 416 -19.33 19.75 20.71
CA ASP A 416 -20.80 19.87 20.68
C ASP A 416 -21.36 20.77 21.80
N ALA A 417 -20.60 20.97 22.88
CA ALA A 417 -20.97 21.88 23.97
C ALA A 417 -20.54 23.33 23.70
N GLY A 418 -19.85 23.62 22.60
CA GLY A 418 -19.32 24.93 22.25
C GLY A 418 -18.00 25.29 22.94
N ALA A 419 -17.40 24.39 23.71
CA ALA A 419 -16.09 24.60 24.31
C ALA A 419 -14.97 24.35 23.28
N PRO A 420 -13.81 25.05 23.35
CA PRO A 420 -12.65 24.72 22.53
C PRO A 420 -12.25 23.26 22.74
N LEU A 421 -11.99 22.54 21.63
CA LEU A 421 -11.55 21.15 21.73
C LEU A 421 -10.17 21.08 22.41
N ALA A 422 -10.00 20.16 23.35
CA ALA A 422 -8.75 20.01 24.08
C ALA A 422 -7.60 19.57 23.13
N PRO A 423 -6.34 19.95 23.41
CA PRO A 423 -5.21 19.41 22.67
C PRO A 423 -5.18 17.88 22.74
N GLY A 424 -4.94 17.23 21.60
CA GLY A 424 -4.96 15.77 21.50
C GLY A 424 -5.07 15.29 20.06
N VAL A 425 -5.14 13.98 19.92
CA VAL A 425 -5.35 13.29 18.66
C VAL A 425 -6.84 12.97 18.51
N TYR A 426 -7.36 13.22 17.32
CA TYR A 426 -8.77 13.03 16.98
C TYR A 426 -8.91 12.41 15.61
N HIS A 427 -10.08 11.85 15.33
CA HIS A 427 -10.48 11.38 14.03
C HIS A 427 -11.62 12.23 13.47
N VAL A 428 -11.52 12.64 12.21
CA VAL A 428 -12.68 13.11 11.45
C VAL A 428 -13.25 11.94 10.67
N GLN A 429 -14.53 11.69 10.88
CA GLN A 429 -15.27 10.63 10.18
C GLN A 429 -16.24 11.27 9.19
N LEU A 430 -16.12 10.86 7.92
CA LEU A 430 -17.02 11.24 6.84
C LEU A 430 -17.84 10.00 6.46
N ALA A 431 -19.17 10.08 6.69
CA ALA A 431 -20.09 9.01 6.36
C ALA A 431 -20.99 9.43 5.19
N THR A 432 -21.21 8.52 4.26
CA THR A 432 -22.14 8.61 3.13
C THR A 432 -23.15 7.48 3.22
N GLU A 433 -24.15 7.43 2.33
CA GLU A 433 -25.07 6.29 2.23
C GLU A 433 -24.35 4.97 1.87
N ARG A 434 -23.09 5.06 1.41
CA ARG A 434 -22.31 3.92 0.87
C ARG A 434 -21.14 3.50 1.72
N GLY A 435 -20.81 4.24 2.76
CA GLY A 435 -19.72 3.87 3.65
C GLY A 435 -19.19 5.04 4.48
N VAL A 436 -18.15 4.76 5.25
CA VAL A 436 -17.54 5.68 6.21
C VAL A 436 -16.04 5.73 5.96
N LEU A 437 -15.51 6.94 5.84
CA LEU A 437 -14.07 7.21 5.78
C LEU A 437 -13.64 7.93 7.04
N SER A 438 -12.42 7.68 7.52
CA SER A 438 -11.86 8.34 8.69
C SER A 438 -10.47 8.87 8.40
N ARG A 439 -10.14 10.04 8.99
CA ARG A 439 -8.79 10.63 8.94
C ARG A 439 -8.42 11.17 10.30
N ARG A 440 -7.18 10.91 10.72
CA ARG A 440 -6.61 11.41 11.97
C ARG A 440 -6.20 12.88 11.81
N PHE A 441 -6.33 13.66 12.87
CA PHE A 441 -5.76 15.00 12.96
C PHE A 441 -5.39 15.34 14.41
N VAL A 442 -4.52 16.34 14.57
CA VAL A 442 -3.99 16.75 15.86
C VAL A 442 -4.48 18.15 16.18
N VAL A 443 -4.98 18.33 17.39
CA VAL A 443 -5.30 19.65 17.94
C VAL A 443 -4.17 20.06 18.89
N VAL A 444 -3.66 21.28 18.71
CA VAL A 444 -2.63 21.90 19.55
C VAL A 444 -3.11 23.24 20.07
N ARG A 445 -2.46 23.78 21.09
CA ARG A 445 -2.76 25.13 21.63
C ARG A 445 -1.99 26.21 20.87
#